data_2639539b8d7704a5d4486f078ab7d0c2
#
_entry.id   2639539b8d7704a5d4486f078ab7d0c2
#
_cell.length_a   1.000
_cell.length_b   1.000
_cell.length_c   1.000
_cell.angle_alpha   90.00
_cell.angle_beta   90.00
_cell.angle_gamma   90.00
#
_symmetry.space_group_name_H-M   'P 1'
#
loop_
_entity.id
_entity.type
_entity.pdbx_description
1 polymer ?
#
loop_
_entity_poly.entity_id
_entity_poly.type
_entity_poly.pdbx_seq_one_letter_code
_entity_poly.pdbx_strand_id
1 'polypeptide(L)'
;MNTQNLLSTLRNIVGAKYVMTDPAQTERFRTGYRFGTGNAIAVVRPATLWEQWQVLEACVAADVIVISQAANTGITGGSNPFGNDYDRDVVIINTMRNDNVQLILNAEQAVCLPGSTLNHLEAELKPYGREPHSVIGSSCIGASVIGGVCNNSGGSLVQRGPAYTEMALFAQLNAEGK
;
A
#
# COMPACT_ATOMS: atom_id res chain seq x y z
N MET A 1 -8.42 -22.76 -3.82
CA MET A 1 -8.57 -22.35 -5.25
C MET A 1 -7.25 -22.63 -5.97
N ASN A 2 -7.25 -23.05 -7.25
CA ASN A 2 -6.00 -23.23 -8.00
C ASN A 2 -5.40 -21.83 -8.34
N THR A 3 -4.07 -21.69 -8.34
CA THR A 3 -3.33 -20.45 -8.66
C THR A 3 -3.77 -19.82 -9.99
N GLN A 4 -4.03 -20.60 -11.03
CA GLN A 4 -4.50 -20.10 -12.33
C GLN A 4 -5.89 -19.47 -12.23
N ASN A 5 -6.79 -20.06 -11.45
CA ASN A 5 -8.12 -19.52 -11.23
C ASN A 5 -8.07 -18.21 -10.44
N LEU A 6 -7.20 -18.15 -9.43
CA LEU A 6 -6.96 -16.89 -8.69
C LEU A 6 -6.46 -15.79 -9.63
N LEU A 7 -5.42 -16.04 -10.43
CA LEU A 7 -4.88 -15.05 -11.37
C LEU A 7 -5.94 -14.56 -12.38
N SER A 8 -6.81 -15.46 -12.85
CA SER A 8 -7.93 -15.09 -13.73
C SER A 8 -8.92 -14.18 -13.01
N THR A 9 -9.30 -14.51 -11.77
CA THR A 9 -10.18 -13.68 -10.94
C THR A 9 -9.60 -12.31 -10.70
N LEU A 10 -8.33 -12.23 -10.32
CA LEU A 10 -7.64 -10.96 -10.09
C LEU A 10 -7.61 -10.08 -11.35
N ARG A 11 -7.37 -10.68 -12.54
CA ARG A 11 -7.42 -9.95 -13.83
C ARG A 11 -8.82 -9.43 -14.16
N ASN A 12 -9.85 -10.15 -13.79
CA ASN A 12 -11.24 -9.70 -13.99
C ASN A 12 -11.60 -8.53 -13.08
N ILE A 13 -11.05 -8.47 -11.87
CA ILE A 13 -11.30 -7.40 -10.89
C ILE A 13 -10.59 -6.11 -11.32
N VAL A 14 -9.28 -6.14 -11.49
CA VAL A 14 -8.46 -4.92 -11.69
C VAL A 14 -8.06 -4.64 -13.13
N GLY A 15 -8.35 -5.57 -14.05
CA GLY A 15 -7.88 -5.54 -15.43
C GLY A 15 -6.52 -6.23 -15.61
N ALA A 16 -6.34 -6.93 -16.71
CA ALA A 16 -5.18 -7.80 -16.98
C ALA A 16 -3.83 -7.08 -16.88
N LYS A 17 -3.75 -5.82 -17.34
CA LYS A 17 -2.51 -5.01 -17.28
C LYS A 17 -2.05 -4.64 -15.87
N TYR A 18 -2.90 -4.82 -14.88
CA TYR A 18 -2.63 -4.49 -13.47
C TYR A 18 -2.38 -5.73 -12.58
N VAL A 19 -2.31 -6.90 -13.21
CA VAL A 19 -1.86 -8.15 -12.57
C VAL A 19 -0.56 -8.58 -13.24
N MET A 20 0.55 -8.25 -12.61
CA MET A 20 1.89 -8.57 -13.09
C MET A 20 2.33 -9.91 -12.52
N THR A 21 2.76 -10.82 -13.39
CA THR A 21 3.27 -12.16 -13.04
C THR A 21 4.67 -12.42 -13.58
N ASP A 22 5.15 -11.55 -14.46
CA ASP A 22 6.50 -11.65 -15.03
C ASP A 22 7.55 -11.31 -13.96
N PRO A 23 8.57 -12.16 -13.75
CA PRO A 23 9.58 -11.94 -12.72
C PRO A 23 10.36 -10.63 -12.88
N ALA A 24 10.65 -10.20 -14.11
CA ALA A 24 11.38 -8.96 -14.37
C ALA A 24 10.52 -7.73 -14.05
N GLN A 25 9.23 -7.77 -14.35
CA GLN A 25 8.30 -6.68 -14.02
C GLN A 25 8.02 -6.58 -12.52
N THR A 26 8.04 -7.71 -11.80
CA THR A 26 7.71 -7.77 -10.38
C THR A 26 8.92 -7.56 -9.46
N GLU A 27 10.14 -7.61 -9.97
CA GLU A 27 11.37 -7.52 -9.18
C GLU A 27 11.38 -6.33 -8.22
N ARG A 28 11.07 -5.12 -8.70
CA ARG A 28 11.04 -3.90 -7.88
C ARG A 28 10.03 -3.93 -6.74
N PHE A 29 8.99 -4.77 -6.83
CA PHE A 29 7.98 -4.93 -5.79
C PHE A 29 8.36 -6.03 -4.80
N ARG A 30 9.15 -7.00 -5.25
CA ARG A 30 9.61 -8.14 -4.45
C ARG A 30 10.92 -7.87 -3.71
N THR A 31 11.57 -6.76 -4.03
CA THR A 31 12.84 -6.34 -3.42
C THR A 31 12.62 -5.13 -2.53
N GLY A 32 13.01 -5.24 -1.27
CA GLY A 32 12.89 -4.16 -0.29
C GLY A 32 13.91 -3.05 -0.53
N TYR A 33 13.59 -1.86 -0.04
CA TYR A 33 14.45 -0.68 -0.22
C TYR A 33 15.86 -0.85 0.38
N ARG A 34 15.98 -1.49 1.53
CA ARG A 34 17.28 -1.76 2.19
C ARG A 34 17.65 -3.23 2.16
N PHE A 35 16.70 -4.10 2.40
CA PHE A 35 16.95 -5.53 2.49
C PHE A 35 15.64 -6.31 2.30
N GLY A 36 15.83 -7.59 2.07
CA GLY A 36 14.75 -8.54 1.82
C GLY A 36 14.39 -8.59 0.34
N THR A 37 14.35 -9.80 -0.16
CA THR A 37 13.80 -10.15 -1.47
C THR A 37 13.20 -11.53 -1.37
N GLY A 38 12.19 -11.81 -2.17
CA GLY A 38 11.55 -13.11 -2.18
C GLY A 38 10.63 -13.28 -3.39
N ASN A 39 9.93 -14.39 -3.45
CA ASN A 39 9.00 -14.67 -4.52
C ASN A 39 7.59 -14.19 -4.21
N ALA A 40 6.86 -13.84 -5.26
CA ALA A 40 5.43 -13.64 -5.27
C ALA A 40 4.88 -14.13 -6.60
N ILE A 41 3.72 -14.78 -6.59
CA ILE A 41 3.07 -15.27 -7.82
C ILE A 41 2.48 -14.13 -8.65
N ALA A 42 2.13 -13.02 -7.99
CA ALA A 42 1.60 -11.84 -8.65
C ALA A 42 1.80 -10.57 -7.82
N VAL A 43 1.88 -9.45 -8.54
CA VAL A 43 1.68 -8.10 -8.00
C VAL A 43 0.38 -7.57 -8.59
N VAL A 44 -0.58 -7.22 -7.75
CA VAL A 44 -1.90 -6.72 -8.13
C VAL A 44 -2.04 -5.26 -7.74
N ARG A 45 -2.54 -4.43 -8.66
CA ARG A 45 -2.60 -2.97 -8.47
C ARG A 45 -4.04 -2.45 -8.60
N PRO A 46 -4.86 -2.55 -7.54
CA PRO A 46 -6.21 -1.98 -7.53
C PRO A 46 -6.17 -0.45 -7.63
N ALA A 47 -7.19 0.15 -8.27
CA ALA A 47 -7.34 1.60 -8.41
C ALA A 47 -8.36 2.19 -7.44
N THR A 48 -9.22 1.37 -6.86
CA THR A 48 -10.27 1.79 -5.94
C THR A 48 -10.28 0.95 -4.68
N LEU A 49 -10.90 1.45 -3.62
CA LEU A 49 -11.13 0.66 -2.40
C LEU A 49 -11.97 -0.58 -2.68
N TRP A 50 -12.91 -0.48 -3.61
CA TRP A 50 -13.75 -1.62 -3.99
C TRP A 50 -12.96 -2.72 -4.70
N GLU A 51 -12.12 -2.36 -5.67
CA GLU A 51 -11.21 -3.32 -6.31
C GLU A 51 -10.25 -3.93 -5.28
N GLN A 52 -9.71 -3.13 -4.36
CA GLN A 52 -8.80 -3.60 -3.32
C GLN A 52 -9.48 -4.61 -2.39
N TRP A 53 -10.72 -4.34 -2.01
CA TRP A 53 -11.55 -5.24 -1.22
C TRP A 53 -11.77 -6.58 -1.94
N GLN A 54 -12.23 -6.55 -3.19
CA GLN A 54 -12.47 -7.76 -3.99
C GLN A 54 -11.20 -8.59 -4.20
N VAL A 55 -10.06 -7.92 -4.43
CA VAL A 55 -8.75 -8.58 -4.52
C VAL A 55 -8.40 -9.29 -3.21
N LEU A 56 -8.62 -8.64 -2.08
CA LEU A 56 -8.36 -9.21 -0.76
C LEU A 56 -9.26 -10.42 -0.49
N GLU A 57 -10.56 -10.32 -0.77
CA GLU A 57 -11.50 -11.44 -0.66
C GLU A 57 -11.06 -12.65 -1.51
N ALA A 58 -10.67 -12.40 -2.77
CA ALA A 58 -10.20 -13.47 -3.66
C ALA A 58 -8.92 -14.13 -3.14
N CYS A 59 -7.98 -13.36 -2.58
CA CYS A 59 -6.76 -13.87 -1.97
C CYS A 59 -7.05 -14.71 -0.71
N VAL A 60 -7.94 -14.24 0.16
CA VAL A 60 -8.36 -14.98 1.35
C VAL A 60 -9.05 -16.31 0.97
N ALA A 61 -9.96 -16.27 0.00
CA ALA A 61 -10.64 -17.48 -0.50
C ALA A 61 -9.69 -18.48 -1.17
N ALA A 62 -8.55 -18.01 -1.67
CA ALA A 62 -7.51 -18.85 -2.26
C ALA A 62 -6.45 -19.32 -1.25
N ASP A 63 -6.54 -18.91 0.01
CA ASP A 63 -5.59 -19.20 1.09
C ASP A 63 -4.14 -18.84 0.72
N VAL A 64 -3.94 -17.66 0.11
CA VAL A 64 -2.60 -17.13 -0.22
C VAL A 64 -2.18 -16.09 0.81
N ILE A 65 -0.87 -15.91 0.96
CA ILE A 65 -0.29 -14.86 1.79
C ILE A 65 -0.43 -13.53 1.04
N VAL A 66 -0.94 -12.52 1.72
CA VAL A 66 -1.08 -11.16 1.20
C VAL A 66 -0.03 -10.24 1.83
N ILE A 67 0.74 -9.57 0.99
CA ILE A 67 1.63 -8.48 1.41
C ILE A 67 1.06 -7.17 0.86
N SER A 68 0.59 -6.30 1.76
CA SER A 68 0.16 -4.94 1.39
C SER A 68 1.38 -4.05 1.20
N GLN A 69 1.41 -3.34 0.06
CA GLN A 69 2.54 -2.49 -0.30
C GLN A 69 2.04 -1.19 -0.91
N ALA A 70 2.60 -0.06 -0.48
CA ALA A 70 2.46 1.22 -1.18
C ALA A 70 3.73 1.50 -2.00
N ALA A 71 4.50 2.53 -1.65
CA ALA A 71 5.70 2.94 -2.39
C ALA A 71 6.94 2.04 -2.18
N ASN A 72 6.87 1.07 -1.30
CA ASN A 72 7.98 0.16 -0.95
C ASN A 72 9.25 0.90 -0.48
N THR A 73 9.10 2.03 0.20
CA THR A 73 10.20 2.84 0.73
C THR A 73 10.55 2.50 2.18
N GLY A 74 9.83 1.57 2.78
CA GLY A 74 10.05 1.13 4.16
C GLY A 74 11.42 0.48 4.36
N ILE A 75 12.03 0.77 5.50
CA ILE A 75 13.38 0.26 5.85
C ILE A 75 13.34 -0.95 6.78
N THR A 76 12.14 -1.44 7.11
CA THR A 76 11.91 -2.57 8.03
C THR A 76 11.65 -3.90 7.33
N GLY A 77 11.49 -3.88 5.99
CA GLY A 77 11.23 -5.08 5.19
C GLY A 77 9.79 -5.61 5.27
N GLY A 78 8.85 -4.89 5.89
CA GLY A 78 7.48 -5.34 6.06
C GLY A 78 6.58 -5.25 4.82
N SER A 79 7.05 -4.61 3.74
CA SER A 79 6.26 -4.39 2.52
C SER A 79 6.72 -5.22 1.31
N ASN A 80 7.64 -6.16 1.51
CA ASN A 80 8.13 -7.08 0.48
C ASN A 80 8.31 -8.49 1.05
N PRO A 81 8.27 -9.53 0.22
CA PRO A 81 8.57 -10.88 0.69
C PRO A 81 10.04 -10.99 1.13
N PHE A 82 10.30 -11.90 2.06
CA PHE A 82 11.63 -12.16 2.58
C PHE A 82 11.92 -13.67 2.49
N GLY A 83 12.85 -14.07 1.60
CA GLY A 83 13.08 -15.46 1.31
C GLY A 83 12.00 -16.12 0.44
N ASN A 84 12.05 -17.43 0.33
CA ASN A 84 11.17 -18.23 -0.54
C ASN A 84 10.59 -19.45 0.18
N ASP A 85 10.70 -19.49 1.48
CA ASP A 85 10.31 -20.60 2.35
C ASP A 85 8.92 -20.42 3.01
N TYR A 86 8.07 -19.60 2.37
CA TYR A 86 6.67 -19.48 2.75
C TYR A 86 5.91 -20.80 2.47
N ASP A 87 4.99 -21.15 3.36
CA ASP A 87 4.14 -22.35 3.26
C ASP A 87 3.04 -22.24 2.20
N ARG A 88 2.82 -21.06 1.64
CA ARG A 88 1.78 -20.74 0.64
C ARG A 88 2.27 -19.74 -0.38
N ASP A 89 1.54 -19.64 -1.50
CA ASP A 89 1.79 -18.63 -2.51
C ASP A 89 1.64 -17.22 -1.94
N VAL A 90 2.48 -16.29 -2.39
CA VAL A 90 2.46 -14.88 -1.98
C VAL A 90 1.90 -14.00 -3.10
N VAL A 91 0.95 -13.13 -2.75
CA VAL A 91 0.43 -12.06 -3.62
C VAL A 91 0.76 -10.71 -2.99
N ILE A 92 1.36 -9.80 -3.75
CA ILE A 92 1.57 -8.40 -3.34
C ILE A 92 0.41 -7.56 -3.85
N ILE A 93 -0.32 -6.89 -2.94
CA ILE A 93 -1.32 -5.88 -3.28
C ILE A 93 -0.66 -4.50 -3.19
N ASN A 94 -0.34 -3.92 -4.37
CA ASN A 94 0.27 -2.61 -4.44
C ASN A 94 -0.79 -1.52 -4.61
N THR A 95 -0.91 -0.64 -3.62
CA THR A 95 -2.00 0.34 -3.49
C THR A 95 -1.76 1.66 -4.23
N MET A 96 -0.61 1.84 -4.87
CA MET A 96 -0.18 3.14 -5.44
C MET A 96 -1.09 3.72 -6.53
N ARG A 97 -2.05 2.95 -7.05
CA ARG A 97 -3.07 3.48 -7.99
C ARG A 97 -4.29 4.05 -7.28
N ASN A 98 -4.45 3.78 -6.01
CA ASN A 98 -5.56 4.23 -5.19
C ASN A 98 -5.08 5.44 -4.36
N ASP A 99 -4.86 6.58 -5.02
CA ASP A 99 -4.05 7.70 -4.55
C ASP A 99 -4.81 9.02 -4.33
N ASN A 100 -6.13 8.98 -4.21
CA ASN A 100 -6.93 10.19 -4.01
C ASN A 100 -6.71 10.81 -2.63
N VAL A 101 -6.60 12.15 -2.61
CA VAL A 101 -6.58 12.98 -1.40
C VAL A 101 -7.79 13.90 -1.44
N GLN A 102 -8.60 13.88 -0.40
CA GLN A 102 -9.74 14.76 -0.23
C GLN A 102 -9.59 15.62 1.01
N LEU A 103 -9.49 16.92 0.82
CA LEU A 103 -9.45 17.87 1.93
C LEU A 103 -10.87 18.13 2.44
N ILE A 104 -11.01 18.19 3.76
CA ILE A 104 -12.27 18.49 4.46
C ILE A 104 -12.03 19.56 5.53
N LEU A 105 -13.12 20.14 6.05
CA LEU A 105 -13.06 21.18 7.09
C LEU A 105 -12.08 22.32 6.74
N ASN A 106 -12.20 22.83 5.52
CA ASN A 106 -11.36 23.94 5.05
C ASN A 106 -9.85 23.60 5.11
N ALA A 107 -9.49 22.39 4.70
CA ALA A 107 -8.15 21.83 4.75
C ALA A 107 -7.56 21.64 6.16
N GLU A 108 -8.41 21.60 7.19
CA GLU A 108 -7.96 21.22 8.54
C GLU A 108 -7.74 19.72 8.68
N GLN A 109 -8.45 18.94 7.85
CA GLN A 109 -8.30 17.48 7.79
C GLN A 109 -8.19 17.02 6.35
N ALA A 110 -7.58 15.87 6.15
CA ALA A 110 -7.45 15.20 4.87
C ALA A 110 -7.84 13.72 4.96
N VAL A 111 -8.65 13.26 4.02
CA VAL A 111 -8.88 11.83 3.79
C VAL A 111 -7.91 11.38 2.70
N CYS A 112 -6.96 10.53 3.06
CA CYS A 112 -5.96 10.00 2.12
C CYS A 112 -6.28 8.54 1.83
N LEU A 113 -6.35 8.17 0.56
CA LEU A 113 -6.45 6.77 0.16
C LEU A 113 -5.08 6.06 0.26
N PRO A 114 -5.04 4.72 0.27
CA PRO A 114 -3.83 3.95 0.62
C PRO A 114 -2.58 4.23 -0.22
N GLY A 115 -2.75 4.68 -1.46
CA GLY A 115 -1.66 5.03 -2.37
C GLY A 115 -1.25 6.50 -2.35
N SER A 116 -1.96 7.36 -1.61
CA SER A 116 -1.68 8.80 -1.55
C SER A 116 -0.28 9.06 -1.01
N THR A 117 0.53 9.78 -1.76
CA THR A 117 1.89 10.14 -1.34
C THR A 117 1.89 11.40 -0.47
N LEU A 118 2.94 11.57 0.33
CA LEU A 118 3.16 12.80 1.09
C LEU A 118 3.33 14.01 0.16
N ASN A 119 3.99 13.85 -0.99
CA ASN A 119 4.10 14.92 -1.99
C ASN A 119 2.73 15.32 -2.57
N HIS A 120 1.84 14.36 -2.80
CA HIS A 120 0.48 14.66 -3.26
C HIS A 120 -0.29 15.45 -2.20
N LEU A 121 -0.26 14.97 -0.94
CA LEU A 121 -0.90 15.67 0.18
C LEU A 121 -0.35 17.10 0.35
N GLU A 122 0.96 17.28 0.25
CA GLU A 122 1.60 18.60 0.33
C GLU A 122 1.10 19.54 -0.80
N ALA A 123 1.03 19.04 -2.03
CA ALA A 123 0.52 19.80 -3.16
C ALA A 123 -0.93 20.26 -2.97
N GLU A 124 -1.80 19.38 -2.43
CA GLU A 124 -3.19 19.69 -2.14
C GLU A 124 -3.36 20.71 -0.99
N LEU A 125 -2.48 20.68 0.02
CA LEU A 125 -2.51 21.59 1.17
C LEU A 125 -1.94 22.99 0.87
N LYS A 126 -0.99 23.08 -0.07
CA LYS A 126 -0.28 24.31 -0.39
C LYS A 126 -1.17 25.52 -0.71
N PRO A 127 -2.27 25.41 -1.51
CA PRO A 127 -3.17 26.52 -1.78
C PRO A 127 -3.83 27.11 -0.54
N TYR A 128 -3.92 26.34 0.54
CA TYR A 128 -4.51 26.76 1.82
C TYR A 128 -3.47 27.29 2.81
N GLY A 129 -2.21 27.43 2.39
CA GLY A 129 -1.11 27.83 3.28
C GLY A 129 -0.81 26.80 4.38
N ARG A 130 -1.12 25.53 4.13
CA ARG A 130 -0.92 24.41 5.07
C ARG A 130 0.12 23.45 4.55
N GLU A 131 0.66 22.64 5.43
CA GLU A 131 1.64 21.59 5.14
C GLU A 131 1.29 20.32 5.92
N PRO A 132 1.76 19.15 5.49
CA PRO A 132 1.62 17.91 6.27
C PRO A 132 2.29 18.07 7.64
N HIS A 133 1.68 17.48 8.68
CA HIS A 133 2.24 17.52 10.03
C HIS A 133 3.65 16.91 10.07
N SER A 134 3.88 15.86 9.31
CA SER A 134 5.15 15.14 9.29
C SER A 134 5.75 15.05 7.89
N VAL A 135 7.04 15.32 7.83
CA VAL A 135 7.89 15.09 6.66
C VAL A 135 8.92 14.05 7.04
N ILE A 136 8.94 12.94 6.32
CA ILE A 136 9.90 11.85 6.53
C ILE A 136 10.94 11.82 5.38
N GLY A 137 12.10 11.24 5.64
CA GLY A 137 13.19 11.22 4.66
C GLY A 137 12.83 10.58 3.32
N SER A 138 11.86 9.68 3.29
CA SER A 138 11.37 9.03 2.07
C SER A 138 10.26 9.80 1.34
N SER A 139 9.85 10.98 1.81
CA SER A 139 8.83 11.80 1.14
C SER A 139 9.25 12.13 -0.30
N CYS A 140 10.51 12.50 -0.51
CA CYS A 140 11.05 12.85 -1.83
C CYS A 140 11.10 11.67 -2.83
N ILE A 141 10.99 10.43 -2.36
CA ILE A 141 10.97 9.22 -3.19
C ILE A 141 9.59 8.57 -3.23
N GLY A 142 8.54 9.28 -2.83
CA GLY A 142 7.15 8.88 -3.00
C GLY A 142 6.55 8.10 -1.84
N ALA A 143 7.06 8.22 -0.62
CA ALA A 143 6.44 7.60 0.55
C ALA A 143 4.96 7.96 0.66
N SER A 144 4.12 6.97 0.97
CA SER A 144 2.69 7.17 1.15
C SER A 144 2.34 7.61 2.57
N VAL A 145 1.26 8.37 2.69
CA VAL A 145 0.70 8.81 3.98
C VAL A 145 0.34 7.59 4.83
N ILE A 146 -0.44 6.66 4.27
CA ILE A 146 -0.91 5.47 5.00
C ILE A 146 0.26 4.55 5.37
N GLY A 147 1.25 4.40 4.49
CA GLY A 147 2.48 3.67 4.83
C GLY A 147 3.22 4.28 6.03
N GLY A 148 3.25 5.60 6.09
CA GLY A 148 3.77 6.32 7.25
C GLY A 148 3.01 6.04 8.54
N VAL A 149 1.67 6.07 8.48
CA VAL A 149 0.79 5.73 9.61
C VAL A 149 1.02 4.29 10.08
N CYS A 150 0.95 3.33 9.15
CA CYS A 150 1.09 1.90 9.47
C CYS A 150 2.46 1.54 10.09
N ASN A 151 3.51 2.26 9.72
CA ASN A 151 4.85 2.05 10.26
C ASN A 151 5.17 2.98 11.44
N ASN A 152 4.23 3.82 11.85
CA ASN A 152 4.48 4.88 12.85
C ASN A 152 5.78 5.64 12.52
N SER A 153 5.94 6.01 11.25
CA SER A 153 7.18 6.59 10.74
C SER A 153 7.41 7.96 11.35
N GLY A 154 8.51 8.11 12.08
CA GLY A 154 8.99 9.39 12.57
C GLY A 154 9.75 10.14 11.48
N GLY A 155 9.97 11.41 11.72
CA GLY A 155 10.81 12.27 10.88
C GLY A 155 11.66 13.20 11.73
N SER A 156 12.28 14.18 11.10
CA SER A 156 13.06 15.21 11.81
C SER A 156 12.20 16.17 12.65
N LEU A 157 10.88 16.14 12.47
CA LEU A 157 9.94 17.03 13.13
C LEU A 157 9.32 16.44 14.41
N VAL A 158 10.06 15.61 15.13
CA VAL A 158 9.61 14.93 16.36
C VAL A 158 9.10 15.89 17.43
N GLN A 159 9.55 17.13 17.43
CA GLN A 159 9.10 18.17 18.38
C GLN A 159 7.65 18.62 18.12
N ARG A 160 7.09 18.34 16.95
CA ARG A 160 5.68 18.62 16.62
C ARG A 160 4.71 17.60 17.21
N GLY A 161 5.20 16.58 17.90
CA GLY A 161 4.41 15.48 18.43
C GLY A 161 4.39 14.24 17.54
N PRO A 162 3.41 13.33 17.71
CA PRO A 162 3.29 12.11 16.90
C PRO A 162 3.28 12.42 15.40
N ALA A 163 4.05 11.66 14.63
CA ALA A 163 4.26 11.93 13.21
C ALA A 163 2.99 11.81 12.38
N TYR A 164 2.06 10.94 12.77
CA TYR A 164 0.82 10.71 12.05
C TYR A 164 -0.36 10.63 13.02
N THR A 165 -1.35 11.40 12.69
CA THR A 165 -2.77 11.35 13.03
C THR A 165 -3.17 10.96 14.45
N GLU A 166 -4.00 11.76 15.02
CA GLU A 166 -4.79 11.41 16.22
C GLU A 166 -5.93 10.45 15.88
N MET A 167 -6.28 10.30 14.61
CA MET A 167 -7.33 9.38 14.13
C MET A 167 -6.92 8.67 12.85
N ALA A 168 -7.00 7.34 12.88
CA ALA A 168 -6.88 6.49 11.71
C ALA A 168 -8.15 5.65 11.52
N LEU A 169 -8.59 5.53 10.27
CA LEU A 169 -9.66 4.63 9.88
C LEU A 169 -9.06 3.41 9.18
N PHE A 170 -9.45 2.22 9.60
CA PHE A 170 -9.03 0.98 8.95
C PHE A 170 -10.20 0.00 8.83
N ALA A 171 -10.08 -0.88 7.86
CA ALA A 171 -11.00 -1.99 7.66
C ALA A 171 -10.23 -3.30 7.72
N GLN A 172 -10.87 -4.33 8.22
CA GLN A 172 -10.31 -5.66 8.36
C GLN A 172 -11.30 -6.68 7.85
N LEU A 173 -10.82 -7.64 7.04
CA LEU A 173 -11.58 -8.85 6.74
C LEU A 173 -11.59 -9.77 7.95
N ASN A 174 -12.78 -10.21 8.34
CA ASN A 174 -12.90 -11.26 9.35
C ASN A 174 -12.64 -12.65 8.75
N ALA A 175 -12.66 -13.70 9.58
CA ALA A 175 -12.44 -15.07 9.14
C ALA A 175 -13.47 -15.57 8.11
N GLU A 176 -14.62 -14.89 7.99
CA GLU A 176 -15.70 -15.21 7.04
C GLU A 176 -15.56 -14.43 5.72
N GLY A 177 -14.52 -13.60 5.56
CA GLY A 177 -14.29 -12.80 4.38
C GLY A 177 -15.21 -11.57 4.27
N LYS A 178 -15.71 -11.05 5.39
CA LYS A 178 -16.59 -9.87 5.44
C LYS A 178 -15.92 -8.73 6.18
#